data_293455d0cd59f37ff70278e0e6f9b61f
#
_entry.id   293455d0cd59f37ff70278e0e6f9b61f
#
_cell.length_a   1.000
_cell.length_b   1.000
_cell.length_c   1.000
_cell.angle_alpha   90.00
_cell.angle_beta   90.00
_cell.angle_gamma   90.00
#
_symmetry.space_group_name_H-M   'P 1'
#
loop_
_entity.id
_entity.type
_entity.pdbx_description
1 polymer ?
#
loop_
_entity_poly.entity_id
_entity_poly.type
_entity_poly.pdbx_seq_one_letter_code
_entity_poly.pdbx_strand_id
1 'polypeptide(L)'
;EAVRNALGEDVRIMTDANGRWRIPQNIETLSCLKDYDVTWIEEPLWHDDVAGHCRLAEIIETPIALGEMLYSLAHFNEFISSGGVKYVQPDATRLGGITEALDVCDLAYEHELPVTPHAGDMAQTQIHMSIVHQSIELLEFIPWITHCFEEPLKINSGYFEYPQMPGAGTTIKNECMQEFGRKV
;
A
#
# COMPACT_ATOMS: atom_id res chain seq x y z
N GLU A 1 20.57 -7.69 -1.29
CA GLU A 1 21.55 -8.56 -0.62
C GLU A 1 21.90 -8.07 0.79
N ALA A 2 22.46 -6.87 0.96
CA ALA A 2 22.87 -6.38 2.28
C ALA A 2 21.76 -6.39 3.33
N VAL A 3 20.54 -6.01 2.95
CA VAL A 3 19.36 -6.02 3.82
C VAL A 3 18.98 -7.45 4.20
N ARG A 4 18.91 -8.37 3.25
CA ARG A 4 18.60 -9.78 3.50
C ARG A 4 19.64 -10.41 4.42
N ASN A 5 20.93 -10.17 4.17
CA ASN A 5 22.01 -10.66 5.02
C ASN A 5 21.95 -10.11 6.45
N ALA A 6 21.49 -8.89 6.64
CA ALA A 6 21.36 -8.26 7.96
C ALA A 6 20.13 -8.74 8.74
N LEU A 7 19.01 -8.99 8.06
CA LEU A 7 17.74 -9.33 8.70
C LEU A 7 17.51 -10.85 8.84
N GLY A 8 18.22 -11.69 8.08
CA GLY A 8 17.97 -13.13 8.03
C GLY A 8 16.75 -13.47 7.15
N GLU A 9 16.36 -14.73 7.12
CA GLU A 9 15.34 -15.26 6.21
C GLU A 9 13.90 -15.05 6.72
N ASP A 10 13.72 -14.86 8.02
CA ASP A 10 12.41 -14.79 8.67
C ASP A 10 11.69 -13.44 8.47
N VAL A 11 12.42 -12.39 8.05
CA VAL A 11 11.85 -11.05 7.87
C VAL A 11 11.41 -10.84 6.42
N ARG A 12 10.14 -10.54 6.20
CA ARG A 12 9.64 -10.16 4.87
C ARG A 12 10.25 -8.84 4.42
N ILE A 13 10.74 -8.81 3.19
CA ILE A 13 11.31 -7.61 2.57
C ILE A 13 10.41 -7.21 1.40
N MET A 14 10.01 -5.96 1.38
CA MET A 14 9.28 -5.33 0.28
C MET A 14 10.15 -4.23 -0.32
N THR A 15 9.97 -3.96 -1.59
CA THR A 15 10.68 -2.86 -2.28
C THR A 15 9.67 -1.99 -3.01
N ASP A 16 9.91 -0.69 -2.99
CA ASP A 16 9.11 0.28 -3.71
C ASP A 16 9.97 1.04 -4.74
N ALA A 17 9.50 1.11 -5.96
CA ALA A 17 10.15 1.80 -7.06
C ALA A 17 9.47 3.15 -7.41
N ASN A 18 8.33 3.45 -6.81
CA ASN A 18 7.56 4.70 -7.04
C ASN A 18 7.39 5.05 -8.53
N GLY A 19 7.07 4.08 -9.36
CA GLY A 19 6.85 4.27 -10.79
C GLY A 19 8.08 4.65 -11.63
N ARG A 20 9.29 4.48 -11.08
CA ARG A 20 10.52 5.03 -11.67
C ARG A 20 11.22 4.11 -12.66
N TRP A 21 10.89 2.84 -12.67
CA TRP A 21 11.58 1.89 -13.52
C TRP A 21 10.97 1.82 -14.92
N ARG A 22 11.73 1.25 -15.86
CA ARG A 22 11.33 1.10 -17.26
C ARG A 22 11.78 -0.26 -17.78
N ILE A 23 10.90 -0.93 -18.50
CA ILE A 23 11.25 -2.11 -19.29
C ILE A 23 11.87 -1.59 -20.61
N PRO A 24 12.96 -2.18 -21.13
CA PRO A 24 13.68 -3.37 -20.64
C PRO A 24 14.88 -3.07 -19.72
N GLN A 25 15.20 -1.80 -19.43
CA GLN A 25 16.47 -1.43 -18.78
C GLN A 25 16.70 -2.06 -17.42
N ASN A 26 15.63 -2.38 -16.70
CA ASN A 26 15.72 -2.91 -15.34
C ASN A 26 15.35 -4.38 -15.22
N ILE A 27 15.11 -5.09 -16.33
CA ILE A 27 14.62 -6.48 -16.29
C ILE A 27 15.58 -7.41 -15.56
N GLU A 28 16.89 -7.24 -15.76
CA GLU A 28 17.91 -8.05 -15.08
C GLU A 28 17.89 -7.79 -13.55
N THR A 29 17.79 -6.53 -13.16
CA THR A 29 17.68 -6.15 -11.74
C THR A 29 16.43 -6.73 -11.12
N LEU A 30 15.29 -6.61 -11.79
CA LEU A 30 14.00 -7.14 -11.34
C LEU A 30 14.04 -8.66 -11.18
N SER A 31 14.64 -9.35 -12.14
CA SER A 31 14.78 -10.81 -12.11
C SER A 31 15.68 -11.31 -10.98
N CYS A 32 16.67 -10.51 -10.56
CA CYS A 32 17.53 -10.85 -9.43
C CYS A 32 16.86 -10.71 -8.06
N LEU A 33 15.73 -10.00 -7.96
CA LEU A 33 15.06 -9.79 -6.66
C LEU A 33 14.52 -11.08 -6.08
N LYS A 34 14.16 -12.05 -6.91
CA LYS A 34 13.74 -13.39 -6.45
C LYS A 34 14.80 -14.10 -5.60
N ASP A 35 16.09 -13.87 -5.89
CA ASP A 35 17.20 -14.49 -5.16
C ASP A 35 17.29 -14.01 -3.70
N TYR A 36 16.57 -12.93 -3.37
CA TYR A 36 16.54 -12.34 -2.02
C TYR A 36 15.19 -12.52 -1.33
N ASP A 37 14.30 -13.34 -1.88
CA ASP A 37 12.96 -13.60 -1.33
C ASP A 37 12.20 -12.30 -1.02
N VAL A 38 12.12 -11.40 -2.01
CA VAL A 38 11.36 -10.15 -1.91
C VAL A 38 9.88 -10.46 -2.05
N THR A 39 9.09 -10.07 -1.05
CA THR A 39 7.66 -10.36 -0.98
C THR A 39 6.89 -9.72 -2.12
N TRP A 40 7.20 -8.45 -2.45
CA TRP A 40 6.70 -7.76 -3.64
C TRP A 40 7.62 -6.62 -4.07
N ILE A 41 7.42 -6.22 -5.32
CA ILE A 41 7.91 -4.95 -5.87
C ILE A 41 6.71 -4.04 -5.99
N GLU A 42 6.73 -2.91 -5.29
CA GLU A 42 5.70 -1.89 -5.35
C GLU A 42 5.99 -0.91 -6.48
N GLU A 43 4.94 -0.55 -7.22
CA GLU A 43 4.96 0.40 -8.33
C GLU A 43 6.22 0.34 -9.22
N PRO A 44 6.55 -0.81 -9.83
CA PRO A 44 7.76 -0.90 -10.66
C PRO A 44 7.72 0.05 -11.86
N LEU A 45 6.55 0.27 -12.45
CA LEU A 45 6.35 1.12 -13.62
C LEU A 45 5.37 2.25 -13.29
N TRP A 46 5.21 3.16 -14.23
CA TRP A 46 4.22 4.23 -14.12
C TRP A 46 2.80 3.67 -13.97
N HIS A 47 2.05 4.22 -13.05
CA HIS A 47 0.74 3.70 -12.60
C HIS A 47 -0.35 3.65 -13.70
N ASP A 48 -0.19 4.36 -14.82
CA ASP A 48 -1.11 4.27 -15.97
C ASP A 48 -0.73 3.17 -16.98
N ASP A 49 0.44 2.52 -16.81
CA ASP A 49 0.94 1.51 -17.75
C ASP A 49 0.46 0.10 -17.38
N VAL A 50 -0.85 -0.13 -17.47
CA VAL A 50 -1.47 -1.45 -17.22
C VAL A 50 -0.81 -2.54 -18.07
N ALA A 51 -0.66 -2.29 -19.39
CA ALA A 51 -0.07 -3.25 -20.30
C ALA A 51 1.40 -3.56 -19.99
N GLY A 52 2.15 -2.56 -19.51
CA GLY A 52 3.53 -2.74 -19.05
C GLY A 52 3.60 -3.62 -17.80
N HIS A 53 2.74 -3.39 -16.81
CA HIS A 53 2.66 -4.21 -15.61
C HIS A 53 2.29 -5.66 -15.92
N CYS A 54 1.32 -5.90 -16.83
CA CYS A 54 0.97 -7.25 -17.28
C CYS A 54 2.18 -7.96 -17.89
N ARG A 55 2.85 -7.30 -18.83
CA ARG A 55 4.07 -7.87 -19.45
C ARG A 55 5.18 -8.13 -18.44
N LEU A 56 5.34 -7.22 -17.46
CA LEU A 56 6.33 -7.41 -16.41
C LEU A 56 5.98 -8.60 -15.51
N ALA A 57 4.71 -8.75 -15.12
CA ALA A 57 4.22 -9.86 -14.31
C ALA A 57 4.41 -11.24 -14.98
N GLU A 58 4.44 -11.29 -16.33
CA GLU A 58 4.75 -12.50 -17.08
C GLU A 58 6.26 -12.86 -17.07
N ILE A 59 7.13 -11.89 -16.83
CA ILE A 59 8.59 -12.05 -16.96
C ILE A 59 9.25 -12.29 -15.62
N ILE A 60 8.78 -11.62 -14.55
CA ILE A 60 9.39 -11.69 -13.23
C ILE A 60 8.60 -12.64 -12.31
N GLU A 61 9.30 -13.32 -11.42
CA GLU A 61 8.69 -14.21 -10.44
C GLU A 61 8.25 -13.43 -9.18
N THR A 62 8.90 -12.30 -8.87
CA THR A 62 8.55 -11.47 -7.71
C THR A 62 7.20 -10.79 -7.92
N PRO A 63 6.25 -10.93 -6.99
CA PRO A 63 4.92 -10.33 -7.12
C PRO A 63 4.97 -8.80 -7.26
N ILE A 64 4.01 -8.24 -8.00
CA ILE A 64 3.83 -6.79 -8.13
C ILE A 64 2.74 -6.34 -7.16
N ALA A 65 3.03 -5.26 -6.41
CA ALA A 65 2.08 -4.54 -5.60
C ALA A 65 1.86 -3.14 -6.17
N LEU A 66 0.63 -2.63 -6.13
CA LEU A 66 0.33 -1.25 -6.51
C LEU A 66 -1.06 -0.82 -6.03
N GLY A 67 -1.28 0.49 -5.99
CA GLY A 67 -2.59 1.03 -5.70
C GLY A 67 -2.62 2.44 -5.16
N GLU A 68 -1.56 2.96 -4.54
CA GLU A 68 -1.55 4.32 -3.98
C GLU A 68 -1.80 5.42 -5.02
N MET A 69 -1.43 5.17 -6.26
CA MET A 69 -1.62 6.10 -7.39
C MET A 69 -2.82 5.76 -8.26
N LEU A 70 -3.73 4.88 -7.79
CA LEU A 70 -4.98 4.58 -8.47
C LEU A 70 -6.15 5.30 -7.77
N TYR A 71 -6.93 6.03 -8.54
CA TYR A 71 -7.93 6.97 -8.02
C TYR A 71 -9.38 6.56 -8.26
N SER A 72 -9.63 5.35 -8.78
CA SER A 72 -10.98 4.84 -9.00
C SER A 72 -11.05 3.32 -9.00
N LEU A 73 -12.20 2.77 -8.62
CA LEU A 73 -12.50 1.34 -8.72
C LEU A 73 -12.29 0.81 -10.16
N ALA A 74 -12.64 1.60 -11.17
CA ALA A 74 -12.44 1.20 -12.57
C ALA A 74 -10.97 0.96 -12.90
N HIS A 75 -10.07 1.81 -12.40
CA HIS A 75 -8.64 1.67 -12.63
C HIS A 75 -8.08 0.43 -11.90
N PHE A 76 -8.50 0.18 -10.66
CA PHE A 76 -8.16 -1.08 -9.97
C PHE A 76 -8.65 -2.30 -10.74
N ASN A 77 -9.88 -2.25 -11.28
CA ASN A 77 -10.41 -3.36 -12.06
C ASN A 77 -9.57 -3.68 -13.31
N GLU A 78 -9.02 -2.68 -14.00
CA GLU A 78 -8.12 -2.89 -15.14
C GLU A 78 -6.88 -3.68 -14.73
N PHE A 79 -6.22 -3.33 -13.64
CA PHE A 79 -5.04 -4.04 -13.14
C PHE A 79 -5.35 -5.45 -12.63
N ILE A 80 -6.40 -5.59 -11.85
CA ILE A 80 -6.80 -6.86 -11.25
C ILE A 80 -7.21 -7.85 -12.34
N SER A 81 -8.11 -7.44 -13.24
CA SER A 81 -8.62 -8.30 -14.31
C SER A 81 -7.56 -8.69 -15.35
N SER A 82 -6.55 -7.85 -15.55
CA SER A 82 -5.46 -8.13 -16.49
C SER A 82 -4.32 -8.99 -15.91
N GLY A 83 -4.31 -9.21 -14.59
CA GLY A 83 -3.27 -9.96 -13.91
C GLY A 83 -1.97 -9.17 -13.69
N GLY A 84 -1.99 -7.86 -13.87
CA GLY A 84 -0.83 -6.98 -13.69
C GLY A 84 -0.44 -6.71 -12.23
N VAL A 85 -1.23 -7.19 -11.27
CA VAL A 85 -1.02 -6.99 -9.83
C VAL A 85 -1.23 -8.29 -9.06
N LYS A 86 -0.53 -8.46 -7.94
CA LYS A 86 -0.70 -9.58 -6.99
C LYS A 86 -1.01 -9.11 -5.57
N TYR A 87 -0.64 -7.90 -5.19
CA TYR A 87 -0.99 -7.26 -3.92
C TYR A 87 -1.67 -5.93 -4.22
N VAL A 88 -2.89 -5.77 -3.74
CA VAL A 88 -3.72 -4.59 -4.04
C VAL A 88 -3.60 -3.60 -2.88
N GLN A 89 -3.24 -2.35 -3.18
CA GLN A 89 -2.89 -1.34 -2.18
C GLN A 89 -3.80 -0.09 -2.26
N PRO A 90 -5.12 -0.23 -2.00
CA PRO A 90 -6.01 0.92 -2.05
C PRO A 90 -5.69 1.91 -0.92
N ASP A 91 -5.87 3.18 -1.20
CA ASP A 91 -5.85 4.25 -0.20
C ASP A 91 -7.18 4.99 -0.21
N ALA A 92 -7.94 4.91 0.89
CA ALA A 92 -9.24 5.57 1.00
C ALA A 92 -9.15 7.10 0.93
N THR A 93 -7.97 7.69 1.15
CA THR A 93 -7.73 9.14 1.03
C THR A 93 -7.42 9.57 -0.40
N ARG A 94 -7.09 8.62 -1.27
CA ARG A 94 -6.84 8.81 -2.71
C ARG A 94 -8.07 8.48 -3.56
N LEU A 95 -8.84 7.50 -3.12
CA LEU A 95 -10.14 7.12 -3.68
C LEU A 95 -11.25 8.08 -3.24
N GLY A 96 -12.48 7.82 -3.66
CA GLY A 96 -13.67 8.57 -3.24
C GLY A 96 -14.07 8.38 -1.77
N GLY A 97 -13.19 7.80 -0.95
CA GLY A 97 -13.38 7.54 0.47
C GLY A 97 -13.46 6.06 0.81
N ILE A 98 -13.84 5.75 2.05
CA ILE A 98 -13.87 4.38 2.59
C ILE A 98 -14.79 3.46 1.76
N THR A 99 -15.92 3.96 1.28
CA THR A 99 -16.88 3.13 0.52
C THR A 99 -16.23 2.59 -0.75
N GLU A 100 -15.67 3.46 -1.59
CA GLU A 100 -15.00 3.01 -2.82
C GLU A 100 -13.77 2.15 -2.53
N ALA A 101 -13.06 2.44 -1.44
CA ALA A 101 -11.92 1.61 -1.04
C ALA A 101 -12.34 0.20 -0.60
N LEU A 102 -13.50 0.05 0.06
CA LEU A 102 -14.08 -1.25 0.37
C LEU A 102 -14.56 -1.97 -0.89
N ASP A 103 -15.14 -1.25 -1.87
CA ASP A 103 -15.51 -1.84 -3.18
C ASP A 103 -14.26 -2.41 -3.90
N VAL A 104 -13.09 -1.75 -3.76
CA VAL A 104 -11.81 -2.28 -4.26
C VAL A 104 -11.40 -3.53 -3.48
N CYS A 105 -11.58 -3.55 -2.15
CA CYS A 105 -11.28 -4.73 -1.35
C CYS A 105 -12.18 -5.92 -1.72
N ASP A 106 -13.48 -5.69 -1.95
CA ASP A 106 -14.42 -6.71 -2.43
C ASP A 106 -13.98 -7.25 -3.79
N LEU A 107 -13.63 -6.38 -4.73
CA LEU A 107 -13.11 -6.77 -6.04
C LEU A 107 -11.82 -7.61 -5.94
N ALA A 108 -10.88 -7.20 -5.11
CA ALA A 108 -9.65 -7.96 -4.87
C ALA A 108 -9.96 -9.34 -4.27
N TYR A 109 -10.90 -9.41 -3.32
CA TYR A 109 -11.33 -10.65 -2.69
C TYR A 109 -11.98 -11.63 -3.70
N GLU A 110 -12.82 -11.13 -4.62
CA GLU A 110 -13.42 -11.94 -5.70
C GLU A 110 -12.36 -12.55 -6.62
N HIS A 111 -11.20 -11.89 -6.75
CA HIS A 111 -10.06 -12.38 -7.53
C HIS A 111 -8.99 -13.10 -6.69
N GLU A 112 -9.28 -13.42 -5.43
CA GLU A 112 -8.37 -14.10 -4.50
C GLU A 112 -7.03 -13.38 -4.32
N LEU A 113 -7.04 -12.04 -4.37
CA LEU A 113 -5.87 -11.20 -4.17
C LEU A 113 -5.84 -10.62 -2.76
N PRO A 114 -4.70 -10.68 -2.06
CA PRO A 114 -4.53 -10.01 -0.78
C PRO A 114 -4.53 -8.49 -0.95
N VAL A 115 -5.11 -7.82 0.04
CA VAL A 115 -5.13 -6.36 0.13
C VAL A 115 -4.19 -5.92 1.25
N THR A 116 -3.33 -4.96 0.92
CA THR A 116 -2.36 -4.35 1.84
C THR A 116 -2.42 -2.83 1.68
N PRO A 117 -3.41 -2.15 2.29
CA PRO A 117 -3.68 -0.76 2.00
C PRO A 117 -2.45 0.12 2.18
N HIS A 118 -2.27 1.04 1.23
CA HIS A 118 -1.36 2.17 1.39
C HIS A 118 -1.91 3.07 2.50
N ALA A 119 -1.08 3.46 3.43
CA ALA A 119 -1.50 4.27 4.57
C ALA A 119 -1.14 5.74 4.41
N GLY A 120 -0.15 6.03 3.60
CA GLY A 120 0.37 7.38 3.47
C GLY A 120 0.51 8.02 4.83
N ASP A 121 -0.01 9.24 4.96
CA ASP A 121 0.01 9.97 6.22
C ASP A 121 -1.24 9.73 7.09
N MET A 122 -2.22 8.91 6.66
CA MET A 122 -3.53 8.79 7.31
C MET A 122 -4.01 7.36 7.52
N ALA A 123 -3.14 6.50 8.04
CA ALA A 123 -3.47 5.12 8.38
C ALA A 123 -4.64 4.98 9.36
N GLN A 124 -5.02 6.05 10.07
CA GLN A 124 -6.23 6.10 10.90
C GLN A 124 -7.49 5.67 10.14
N THR A 125 -7.63 6.08 8.88
CA THR A 125 -8.76 5.69 8.03
C THR A 125 -8.64 4.23 7.61
N GLN A 126 -7.45 3.79 7.23
CA GLN A 126 -7.19 2.44 6.73
C GLN A 126 -7.35 1.38 7.82
N ILE A 127 -7.07 1.70 9.09
CA ILE A 127 -7.31 0.77 10.22
C ILE A 127 -8.78 0.35 10.28
N HIS A 128 -9.73 1.28 10.08
CA HIS A 128 -11.16 0.94 10.09
C HIS A 128 -11.53 -0.05 8.99
N MET A 129 -10.94 0.07 7.81
CA MET A 129 -11.11 -0.90 6.73
C MET A 129 -10.52 -2.26 7.10
N SER A 130 -9.32 -2.26 7.71
CA SER A 130 -8.64 -3.49 8.15
C SER A 130 -9.41 -4.29 9.21
N ILE A 131 -10.24 -3.61 10.02
CA ILE A 131 -11.09 -4.28 11.02
C ILE A 131 -12.28 -4.99 10.36
N VAL A 132 -12.83 -4.45 9.28
CA VAL A 132 -14.09 -4.91 8.70
C VAL A 132 -13.92 -5.80 7.48
N HIS A 133 -12.78 -5.78 6.81
CA HIS A 133 -12.59 -6.52 5.56
C HIS A 133 -11.52 -7.62 5.68
N GLN A 134 -11.93 -8.85 5.39
CA GLN A 134 -11.11 -10.05 5.58
C GLN A 134 -9.93 -10.22 4.61
N SER A 135 -9.91 -9.53 3.48
CA SER A 135 -8.79 -9.58 2.51
C SER A 135 -7.58 -8.75 2.95
N ILE A 136 -7.73 -7.91 3.98
CA ILE A 136 -6.66 -7.04 4.44
C ILE A 136 -5.79 -7.81 5.44
N GLU A 137 -4.58 -8.16 5.01
CA GLU A 137 -3.63 -8.92 5.82
C GLU A 137 -2.58 -8.04 6.52
N LEU A 138 -2.18 -6.97 5.87
CA LEU A 138 -1.16 -6.03 6.33
C LEU A 138 -1.66 -4.61 6.12
N LEU A 139 -1.21 -3.72 6.98
CA LEU A 139 -1.43 -2.28 6.83
C LEU A 139 -0.08 -1.58 6.92
N GLU A 140 0.19 -0.71 5.99
CA GLU A 140 1.39 0.11 6.00
C GLU A 140 1.44 1.05 7.21
N PHE A 141 2.64 1.28 7.72
CA PHE A 141 2.87 2.23 8.80
C PHE A 141 3.93 3.25 8.41
N ILE A 142 3.49 4.49 8.23
CA ILE A 142 4.36 5.65 8.03
C ILE A 142 4.23 6.59 9.24
N PRO A 143 5.30 6.83 10.02
CA PRO A 143 5.19 7.56 11.27
C PRO A 143 5.28 9.09 11.15
N TRP A 144 5.33 9.67 9.95
CA TRP A 144 5.74 11.06 9.73
C TRP A 144 4.89 12.08 10.49
N ILE A 145 3.58 12.04 10.37
CA ILE A 145 2.67 13.00 11.02
C ILE A 145 1.80 12.38 12.12
N THR A 146 2.04 11.14 12.49
CA THR A 146 1.26 10.43 13.52
C THR A 146 1.18 11.21 14.82
N HIS A 147 2.23 11.93 15.19
CA HIS A 147 2.29 12.75 16.40
C HIS A 147 1.35 13.97 16.37
N CYS A 148 0.90 14.39 15.18
CA CYS A 148 0.00 15.53 14.99
C CYS A 148 -1.47 15.21 15.29
N PHE A 149 -1.84 13.95 15.36
CA PHE A 149 -3.23 13.57 15.66
C PHE A 149 -3.50 13.51 17.16
N GLU A 150 -4.73 13.84 17.58
CA GLU A 150 -5.17 13.70 18.98
C GLU A 150 -5.14 12.24 19.42
N GLU A 151 -5.46 11.33 18.51
CA GLU A 151 -5.35 9.89 18.70
C GLU A 151 -4.27 9.32 17.75
N PRO A 152 -2.98 9.38 18.14
CA PRO A 152 -1.91 8.87 17.33
C PRO A 152 -2.00 7.35 17.20
N LEU A 153 -1.59 6.81 16.06
CA LEU A 153 -1.51 5.37 15.85
C LEU A 153 -0.57 4.71 16.86
N LYS A 154 -1.00 3.57 17.36
CA LYS A 154 -0.23 2.75 18.28
C LYS A 154 0.00 1.39 17.69
N ILE A 155 1.24 0.92 17.81
CA ILE A 155 1.64 -0.44 17.42
C ILE A 155 2.12 -1.17 18.67
N ASN A 156 1.56 -2.35 18.89
CA ASN A 156 1.95 -3.25 19.97
C ASN A 156 2.28 -4.62 19.40
N SER A 157 3.53 -5.07 19.59
CA SER A 157 4.00 -6.37 19.12
C SER A 157 3.77 -6.63 17.62
N GLY A 158 3.91 -5.58 16.78
CA GLY A 158 3.72 -5.66 15.33
C GLY A 158 2.28 -5.50 14.85
N TYR A 159 1.33 -5.27 15.76
CA TYR A 159 -0.07 -5.05 15.43
C TYR A 159 -0.51 -3.65 15.76
N PHE A 160 -1.33 -3.07 14.90
CA PHE A 160 -2.03 -1.81 15.21
C PHE A 160 -3.05 -2.04 16.32
N GLU A 161 -3.06 -1.13 17.28
CA GLU A 161 -4.19 -1.01 18.20
C GLU A 161 -5.35 -0.32 17.48
N TYR A 162 -6.55 -0.86 17.60
CA TYR A 162 -7.72 -0.23 16.98
C TYR A 162 -8.10 1.06 17.72
N PRO A 163 -8.62 2.08 16.98
CA PRO A 163 -9.03 3.36 17.56
C PRO A 163 -10.12 3.19 18.62
N GLN A 164 -10.04 3.96 19.70
CA GLN A 164 -10.99 3.92 20.80
C GLN A 164 -12.01 5.06 20.74
N MET A 165 -11.64 6.17 20.11
CA MET A 165 -12.50 7.34 19.99
C MET A 165 -13.48 7.20 18.82
N PRO A 166 -14.71 7.71 18.94
CA PRO A 166 -15.64 7.77 17.82
C PRO A 166 -15.10 8.62 16.67
N GLY A 167 -15.28 8.15 15.44
CA GLY A 167 -14.85 8.84 14.23
C GLY A 167 -13.63 8.20 13.57
N ALA A 168 -13.05 8.87 12.59
CA ALA A 168 -11.93 8.36 11.82
C ALA A 168 -10.56 8.48 12.55
N GLY A 169 -10.48 9.14 13.71
CA GLY A 169 -9.22 9.36 14.44
C GLY A 169 -8.31 10.41 13.77
N THR A 170 -8.86 11.24 12.87
CA THR A 170 -8.08 12.19 12.06
C THR A 170 -8.10 13.63 12.60
N THR A 171 -8.49 13.83 13.83
CA THR A 171 -8.48 15.17 14.46
C THR A 171 -7.04 15.61 14.72
N ILE A 172 -6.64 16.72 14.10
CA ILE A 172 -5.30 17.29 14.25
C ILE A 172 -5.24 18.15 15.50
N LYS A 173 -4.18 18.01 16.27
CA LYS A 173 -3.91 18.83 17.47
C LYS A 173 -3.76 20.30 17.12
N ASN A 174 -4.30 21.17 17.97
CA ASN A 174 -4.22 22.63 17.78
C ASN A 174 -2.79 23.15 17.67
N GLU A 175 -1.85 22.59 18.42
CA GLU A 175 -0.43 22.95 18.37
C GLU A 175 0.18 22.66 16.98
N CYS A 176 -0.12 21.53 16.38
CA CYS A 176 0.34 21.22 15.02
C CYS A 176 -0.32 22.11 13.97
N MET A 177 -1.60 22.44 14.16
CA MET A 177 -2.28 23.43 13.30
C MET A 177 -1.65 24.82 13.39
N GLN A 178 -1.14 25.22 14.56
CA GLN A 178 -0.45 26.50 14.73
C GLN A 178 0.96 26.49 14.13
N GLU A 179 1.68 25.39 14.28
CA GLU A 179 3.06 25.24 13.80
C GLU A 179 3.14 25.07 12.28
N PHE A 180 2.31 24.19 11.71
CA PHE A 180 2.38 23.80 10.31
C PHE A 180 1.24 24.37 9.44
N GLY A 181 0.16 24.83 10.07
CA GLY A 181 -1.00 25.35 9.37
C GLY A 181 -0.74 26.69 8.70
N ARG A 182 -1.27 26.89 7.49
CA ARG A 182 -1.30 28.20 6.83
C ARG A 182 -2.74 28.70 6.79
N LYS A 183 -2.93 29.98 7.15
CA LYS A 183 -4.20 30.64 6.84
C LYS A 183 -4.25 30.88 5.32
N VAL A 184 -5.27 30.34 4.71
CA VAL A 184 -5.62 30.56 3.31
C VAL A 184 -6.41 31.85 3.20
#